data_c757f7e210c2be7d9da04c4de520048a
#
_entry.id   c757f7e210c2be7d9da04c4de520048a
#
_cell.length_a   1.000
_cell.length_b   1.000
_cell.length_c   1.000
_cell.angle_alpha   90.00
_cell.angle_beta   90.00
_cell.angle_gamma   90.00
#
_symmetry.space_group_name_H-M   'P 1'
#
loop_
_entity.id
_entity.type
_entity.pdbx_description
1 polymer ?
#
loop_
_entity_poly.entity_id
_entity_poly.type
_entity_poly.pdbx_seq_one_letter_code
_entity_poly.pdbx_strand_id
1 'polypeptide(L)'
;MQHFGKVAVLMGGFSSEREISLISGKAILEALQSRGVDAHAFDPAETELSELKTQNFDMAFNILHGTYGEDGTVQGALEALGIPYTGCGVLASALGMDKYRCKLIWSAFGLPVPPFEVLHDDSDFAAVEQKLGLPLFIKPAAEGSSVGVVKIKQAGELAQQYAQLRDMGLHGVILAEQFMSGGEYTCGVFNGKALPSIRIIPQTEFYDYEAKYLRDDTVYLCPSDLSGEDERTMQHLAQEAFAAIGGGNTLGRIDFLKDSAGCLYILEANTLPGMTSHSLIPKSALQIGISFADLCIAVLQNAQDERR
;
A
#
# COMPACT_ATOMS: atom_id res chain seq x y z
N MET A 1 1.48 31.31 -7.99
CA MET A 1 1.74 30.19 -7.06
C MET A 1 0.40 29.70 -6.53
N GLN A 2 0.16 28.41 -6.55
CA GLN A 2 -1.03 27.85 -5.90
C GLN A 2 -0.95 28.08 -4.39
N HIS A 3 -2.05 28.47 -3.78
CA HIS A 3 -2.13 28.77 -2.36
C HIS A 3 -2.87 27.64 -1.65
N PHE A 4 -2.13 26.82 -0.88
CA PHE A 4 -2.69 25.70 -0.14
C PHE A 4 -3.08 26.06 1.31
N GLY A 5 -2.81 27.30 1.73
CA GLY A 5 -2.89 27.70 3.13
C GLY A 5 -1.78 27.06 3.97
N LYS A 6 -2.02 26.89 5.25
CA LYS A 6 -1.11 26.24 6.20
C LYS A 6 -1.31 24.73 6.18
N VAL A 7 -0.28 23.98 5.79
CA VAL A 7 -0.34 22.53 5.57
C VAL A 7 0.33 21.78 6.72
N ALA A 8 -0.39 20.85 7.34
CA ALA A 8 0.16 19.89 8.29
C ALA A 8 0.68 18.67 7.56
N VAL A 9 1.96 18.33 7.67
CA VAL A 9 2.50 17.04 7.23
C VAL A 9 2.36 16.07 8.39
N LEU A 10 1.32 15.21 8.34
CA LEU A 10 1.05 14.21 9.37
C LEU A 10 2.07 13.09 9.24
N MET A 11 2.98 12.97 10.22
CA MET A 11 4.07 11.99 10.24
C MET A 11 4.26 11.41 11.64
N GLY A 12 4.97 10.29 11.75
CA GLY A 12 5.18 9.60 13.03
C GLY A 12 3.99 8.71 13.40
N GLY A 13 3.17 9.13 14.34
CA GLY A 13 2.00 8.38 14.80
C GLY A 13 2.33 7.23 15.74
N PHE A 14 1.41 6.26 15.89
CA PHE A 14 1.44 5.24 16.95
C PHE A 14 1.84 3.85 16.46
N SER A 15 1.92 3.61 15.15
CA SER A 15 2.17 2.30 14.59
C SER A 15 3.63 1.86 14.74
N SER A 16 3.89 0.57 14.51
CA SER A 16 5.25 0.02 14.42
C SER A 16 6.06 0.59 13.26
N GLU A 17 5.42 1.26 12.30
CA GLU A 17 6.04 1.89 11.13
C GLU A 17 6.35 3.40 11.35
N ARG A 18 6.29 3.86 12.62
CA ARG A 18 6.55 5.26 13.01
C ARG A 18 7.82 5.84 12.38
N GLU A 19 8.93 5.13 12.45
CA GLU A 19 10.22 5.60 11.93
C GLU A 19 10.19 5.85 10.41
N ILE A 20 9.53 4.96 9.67
CA ILE A 20 9.37 5.11 8.21
C ILE A 20 8.50 6.31 7.89
N SER A 21 7.44 6.52 8.68
CA SER A 21 6.57 7.70 8.55
C SER A 21 7.32 9.01 8.82
N LEU A 22 8.19 9.05 9.83
CA LEU A 22 9.03 10.23 10.13
C LEU A 22 10.02 10.52 8.98
N ILE A 23 10.67 9.50 8.43
CA ILE A 23 11.59 9.67 7.29
C ILE A 23 10.85 10.20 6.05
N SER A 24 9.71 9.58 5.71
CA SER A 24 8.88 9.99 4.57
C SER A 24 8.33 11.41 4.78
N GLY A 25 7.83 11.69 5.97
CA GLY A 25 7.26 13.00 6.31
C GLY A 25 8.28 14.12 6.25
N LYS A 26 9.51 13.89 6.72
CA LYS A 26 10.60 14.86 6.61
C LYS A 26 10.94 15.17 5.14
N ALA A 27 11.03 14.14 4.30
CA ALA A 27 11.31 14.33 2.88
C ALA A 27 10.21 15.13 2.18
N ILE A 28 8.93 14.85 2.49
CA ILE A 28 7.78 15.60 1.97
C ILE A 28 7.79 17.04 2.47
N LEU A 29 8.04 17.25 3.76
CA LEU A 29 8.09 18.59 4.36
C LEU A 29 9.13 19.47 3.65
N GLU A 30 10.35 18.95 3.48
CA GLU A 30 11.42 19.64 2.78
C GLU A 30 11.05 19.91 1.30
N ALA A 31 10.42 18.95 0.62
CA ALA A 31 9.97 19.10 -0.75
C ALA A 31 8.91 20.20 -0.89
N LEU A 32 7.88 20.21 -0.04
CA LEU A 32 6.82 21.24 -0.03
C LEU A 32 7.36 22.62 0.27
N GLN A 33 8.22 22.74 1.30
CA GLN A 33 8.87 24.01 1.68
C GLN A 33 9.77 24.54 0.55
N SER A 34 10.49 23.67 -0.17
CA SER A 34 11.30 24.06 -1.33
C SER A 34 10.49 24.68 -2.47
N ARG A 35 9.18 24.40 -2.52
CA ARG A 35 8.22 24.96 -3.49
C ARG A 35 7.42 26.14 -2.91
N GLY A 36 7.79 26.63 -1.72
CA GLY A 36 7.17 27.78 -1.09
C GLY A 36 5.81 27.50 -0.43
N VAL A 37 5.49 26.24 -0.15
CA VAL A 37 4.30 25.87 0.63
C VAL A 37 4.57 26.13 2.13
N ASP A 38 3.59 26.73 2.83
CA ASP A 38 3.62 26.91 4.28
C ASP A 38 3.31 25.56 4.98
N ALA A 39 4.30 24.65 4.97
CA ALA A 39 4.18 23.29 5.45
C ALA A 39 4.91 23.11 6.80
N HIS A 40 4.27 22.40 7.73
CA HIS A 40 4.76 22.15 9.09
C HIS A 40 4.61 20.68 9.45
N ALA A 41 5.56 20.14 10.21
CA ALA A 41 5.47 18.81 10.78
C ALA A 41 4.34 18.75 11.83
N PHE A 42 3.59 17.65 11.82
CA PHE A 42 2.57 17.39 12.82
C PHE A 42 2.59 15.87 13.15
N ASP A 43 2.88 15.55 14.40
CA ASP A 43 2.91 14.16 14.88
C ASP A 43 1.73 13.89 15.82
N PRO A 44 0.77 13.04 15.41
CA PRO A 44 -0.40 12.73 16.25
C PRO A 44 -0.06 12.01 17.55
N ALA A 45 1.15 11.42 17.68
CA ALA A 45 1.59 10.83 18.93
C ALA A 45 2.05 11.89 19.97
N GLU A 46 2.36 13.11 19.52
CA GLU A 46 2.82 14.21 20.37
C GLU A 46 1.77 15.30 20.53
N THR A 47 0.86 15.45 19.56
CA THR A 47 -0.13 16.53 19.52
C THR A 47 -1.47 15.96 19.05
N GLU A 48 -2.55 16.22 19.79
CA GLU A 48 -3.89 15.75 19.42
C GLU A 48 -4.34 16.29 18.05
N LEU A 49 -5.00 15.47 17.23
CA LEU A 49 -5.51 15.89 15.92
C LEU A 49 -6.46 17.08 15.96
N SER A 50 -7.19 17.27 17.07
CA SER A 50 -8.05 18.44 17.30
C SER A 50 -7.29 19.76 17.23
N GLU A 51 -5.99 19.77 17.55
CA GLU A 51 -5.13 20.93 17.49
C GLU A 51 -4.90 21.45 16.06
N LEU A 52 -5.15 20.65 15.03
CA LEU A 52 -5.12 21.14 13.64
C LEU A 52 -6.02 22.35 13.42
N LYS A 53 -7.21 22.34 14.05
CA LYS A 53 -8.15 23.48 13.98
C LYS A 53 -7.67 24.68 14.80
N THR A 54 -7.24 24.46 16.04
CA THR A 54 -6.81 25.54 16.94
C THR A 54 -5.55 26.23 16.44
N GLN A 55 -4.69 25.50 15.73
CA GLN A 55 -3.48 26.00 15.11
C GLN A 55 -3.71 26.53 13.69
N ASN A 56 -4.96 26.59 13.22
CA ASN A 56 -5.38 27.11 11.92
C ASN A 56 -4.69 26.41 10.73
N PHE A 57 -4.60 25.09 10.75
CA PHE A 57 -4.21 24.34 9.56
C PHE A 57 -5.40 24.27 8.59
N ASP A 58 -5.10 24.54 7.32
CA ASP A 58 -6.07 24.54 6.23
C ASP A 58 -6.17 23.16 5.56
N MET A 59 -5.10 22.34 5.65
CA MET A 59 -4.98 21.09 4.93
C MET A 59 -3.97 20.16 5.61
N ALA A 60 -4.12 18.85 5.40
CA ALA A 60 -3.19 17.84 5.87
C ALA A 60 -2.57 17.03 4.72
N PHE A 61 -1.26 16.89 4.71
CA PHE A 61 -0.56 15.87 3.92
C PHE A 61 -0.36 14.64 4.79
N ASN A 62 -1.16 13.60 4.58
CA ASN A 62 -1.05 12.37 5.36
C ASN A 62 0.06 11.47 4.82
N ILE A 63 0.99 11.06 5.70
CA ILE A 63 2.04 10.05 5.44
C ILE A 63 2.26 9.17 6.69
N LEU A 64 1.21 8.99 7.48
CA LEU A 64 1.21 8.05 8.58
C LEU A 64 1.09 6.64 8.04
N HIS A 65 2.00 5.75 8.42
CA HIS A 65 2.00 4.36 7.97
C HIS A 65 1.37 3.41 8.99
N GLY A 66 0.80 2.29 8.48
CA GLY A 66 0.20 1.24 9.29
C GLY A 66 -1.14 1.61 9.91
N THR A 67 -1.50 0.90 10.98
CA THR A 67 -2.74 1.13 11.74
C THR A 67 -2.87 2.57 12.17
N TYR A 68 -4.08 3.12 12.17
CA TYR A 68 -4.42 4.51 12.38
C TYR A 68 -4.16 5.41 11.15
N GLY A 69 -3.03 5.25 10.46
CA GLY A 69 -2.63 6.11 9.34
C GLY A 69 -3.23 5.70 8.00
N GLU A 70 -3.40 4.38 7.76
CA GLU A 70 -3.80 3.81 6.48
C GLU A 70 -5.15 3.09 6.52
N ASP A 71 -5.76 2.91 7.70
CA ASP A 71 -6.94 2.07 7.92
C ASP A 71 -8.29 2.80 7.90
N GLY A 72 -8.27 4.10 7.59
CA GLY A 72 -9.47 4.96 7.57
C GLY A 72 -9.70 5.73 8.87
N THR A 73 -8.97 5.42 9.95
CA THR A 73 -9.16 6.05 11.26
C THR A 73 -8.80 7.54 11.24
N VAL A 74 -7.58 7.88 10.82
CA VAL A 74 -7.15 9.30 10.71
C VAL A 74 -7.95 10.03 9.65
N GLN A 75 -8.29 9.36 8.54
CA GLN A 75 -9.11 9.92 7.48
C GLN A 75 -10.49 10.34 8.01
N GLY A 76 -11.16 9.47 8.78
CA GLY A 76 -12.45 9.78 9.40
C GLY A 76 -12.36 10.91 10.42
N ALA A 77 -11.27 10.97 11.19
CA ALA A 77 -11.04 12.08 12.11
C ALA A 77 -10.85 13.42 11.37
N LEU A 78 -10.09 13.44 10.27
CA LEU A 78 -9.89 14.63 9.45
C LEU A 78 -11.18 15.09 8.78
N GLU A 79 -12.02 14.14 8.29
CA GLU A 79 -13.35 14.46 7.76
C GLU A 79 -14.26 15.08 8.83
N ALA A 80 -14.29 14.52 10.03
CA ALA A 80 -15.07 15.08 11.16
C ALA A 80 -14.56 16.48 11.58
N LEU A 81 -13.27 16.73 11.47
CA LEU A 81 -12.67 18.05 11.70
C LEU A 81 -12.89 19.01 10.50
N GLY A 82 -13.32 18.52 9.34
CA GLY A 82 -13.42 19.31 8.11
C GLY A 82 -12.06 19.83 7.62
N ILE A 83 -11.01 19.04 7.79
CA ILE A 83 -9.65 19.30 7.28
C ILE A 83 -9.46 18.47 6.00
N PRO A 84 -9.32 19.09 4.81
CA PRO A 84 -8.92 18.40 3.59
C PRO A 84 -7.57 17.68 3.78
N TYR A 85 -7.41 16.50 3.19
CA TYR A 85 -6.19 15.70 3.35
C TYR A 85 -5.82 14.95 2.08
N THR A 86 -4.54 14.62 1.92
CA THR A 86 -4.03 13.83 0.80
C THR A 86 -4.26 12.33 1.02
N GLY A 87 -4.30 11.58 -0.09
CA GLY A 87 -4.48 10.12 -0.09
C GLY A 87 -5.95 9.71 -0.17
N CYS A 88 -6.19 8.43 0.01
CA CYS A 88 -7.53 7.83 -0.09
C CYS A 88 -8.45 8.28 1.04
N GLY A 89 -9.76 8.27 0.77
CA GLY A 89 -10.80 8.47 1.79
C GLY A 89 -10.98 7.27 2.70
N VAL A 90 -11.89 7.38 3.69
CA VAL A 90 -12.15 6.37 4.73
C VAL A 90 -12.39 4.98 4.14
N LEU A 91 -13.30 4.86 3.15
CA LEU A 91 -13.67 3.57 2.59
C LEU A 91 -12.48 2.87 1.92
N ALA A 92 -11.78 3.58 1.03
CA ALA A 92 -10.67 2.99 0.28
C ALA A 92 -9.50 2.64 1.20
N SER A 93 -9.21 3.45 2.21
CA SER A 93 -8.20 3.18 3.23
C SER A 93 -8.54 1.92 4.03
N ALA A 94 -9.76 1.83 4.56
CA ALA A 94 -10.21 0.65 5.31
C ALA A 94 -10.20 -0.64 4.48
N LEU A 95 -10.62 -0.57 3.20
CA LEU A 95 -10.58 -1.71 2.30
C LEU A 95 -9.14 -2.08 1.93
N GLY A 96 -8.27 -1.10 1.62
CA GLY A 96 -6.87 -1.33 1.26
C GLY A 96 -6.09 -2.10 2.32
N MET A 97 -6.39 -1.87 3.59
CA MET A 97 -5.80 -2.61 4.72
C MET A 97 -6.32 -4.04 4.87
N ASP A 98 -7.42 -4.42 4.20
CA ASP A 98 -8.01 -5.75 4.29
C ASP A 98 -7.84 -6.53 2.97
N LYS A 99 -6.80 -7.33 2.89
CA LYS A 99 -6.48 -8.15 1.70
C LYS A 99 -7.62 -9.09 1.29
N TYR A 100 -8.34 -9.63 2.27
CA TYR A 100 -9.46 -10.53 1.99
C TYR A 100 -10.62 -9.79 1.32
N ARG A 101 -11.03 -8.64 1.88
CA ARG A 101 -12.12 -7.84 1.31
C ARG A 101 -11.75 -7.25 -0.05
N CYS A 102 -10.51 -6.80 -0.23
CA CYS A 102 -10.00 -6.41 -1.54
C CYS A 102 -10.14 -7.54 -2.57
N LYS A 103 -9.69 -8.76 -2.24
CA LYS A 103 -9.80 -9.92 -3.13
C LYS A 103 -11.24 -10.28 -3.49
N LEU A 104 -12.17 -10.19 -2.55
CA LEU A 104 -13.60 -10.41 -2.82
C LEU A 104 -14.15 -9.37 -3.81
N ILE A 105 -13.82 -8.09 -3.60
CA ILE A 105 -14.23 -7.00 -4.49
C ILE A 105 -13.63 -7.21 -5.87
N TRP A 106 -12.32 -7.42 -5.99
CA TRP A 106 -11.65 -7.62 -7.27
C TRP A 106 -12.21 -8.85 -8.01
N SER A 107 -12.46 -9.96 -7.30
CA SER A 107 -13.09 -11.16 -7.91
C SER A 107 -14.49 -10.86 -8.44
N ALA A 108 -15.29 -10.07 -7.72
CA ALA A 108 -16.64 -9.67 -8.16
C ALA A 108 -16.60 -8.77 -9.42
N PHE A 109 -15.52 -8.00 -9.61
CA PHE A 109 -15.26 -7.21 -10.81
C PHE A 109 -14.58 -8.03 -11.94
N GLY A 110 -14.31 -9.33 -11.73
CA GLY A 110 -13.63 -10.18 -12.69
C GLY A 110 -12.12 -9.90 -12.82
N LEU A 111 -11.54 -9.18 -11.87
CA LEU A 111 -10.11 -8.91 -11.84
C LEU A 111 -9.33 -10.12 -11.30
N PRO A 112 -8.15 -10.45 -11.88
CA PRO A 112 -7.39 -11.63 -11.51
C PRO A 112 -6.73 -11.47 -10.14
N VAL A 113 -7.04 -12.39 -9.22
CA VAL A 113 -6.37 -12.52 -7.92
C VAL A 113 -5.81 -13.93 -7.78
N PRO A 114 -4.69 -14.15 -7.05
CA PRO A 114 -4.20 -15.50 -6.78
C PRO A 114 -5.31 -16.36 -6.17
N PRO A 115 -5.46 -17.63 -6.56
CA PRO A 115 -6.33 -18.56 -5.85
C PRO A 115 -6.04 -18.57 -4.36
N PHE A 116 -7.08 -18.47 -3.53
CA PHE A 116 -6.93 -18.39 -2.09
C PHE A 116 -8.06 -19.12 -1.36
N GLU A 117 -7.79 -19.46 -0.10
CA GLU A 117 -8.74 -20.00 0.86
C GLU A 117 -8.68 -19.20 2.17
N VAL A 118 -9.83 -19.05 2.82
CA VAL A 118 -9.90 -18.51 4.18
C VAL A 118 -9.73 -19.67 5.16
N LEU A 119 -8.79 -19.52 6.09
CA LEU A 119 -8.53 -20.54 7.09
C LEU A 119 -9.30 -20.27 8.38
N HIS A 120 -9.86 -21.33 8.93
CA HIS A 120 -10.58 -21.40 10.20
C HIS A 120 -10.01 -22.50 11.07
N ASP A 121 -10.37 -22.52 12.35
CA ASP A 121 -9.87 -23.52 13.31
C ASP A 121 -10.32 -24.97 12.93
N ASP A 122 -11.41 -25.10 12.22
CA ASP A 122 -12.00 -26.35 11.72
C ASP A 122 -11.71 -26.64 10.23
N SER A 123 -10.79 -25.87 9.62
CA SER A 123 -10.40 -26.10 8.22
C SER A 123 -9.76 -27.47 8.01
N ASP A 124 -10.10 -28.11 6.90
CA ASP A 124 -9.33 -29.25 6.38
C ASP A 124 -8.06 -28.75 5.70
N PHE A 125 -7.00 -28.55 6.47
CA PHE A 125 -5.74 -28.00 5.98
C PHE A 125 -5.11 -28.85 4.88
N ALA A 126 -5.27 -30.19 4.92
CA ALA A 126 -4.76 -31.07 3.88
C ALA A 126 -5.51 -30.86 2.54
N ALA A 127 -6.83 -30.67 2.59
CA ALA A 127 -7.61 -30.33 1.41
C ALA A 127 -7.23 -28.96 0.84
N VAL A 128 -6.93 -27.98 1.69
CA VAL A 128 -6.44 -26.65 1.27
C VAL A 128 -5.08 -26.77 0.57
N GLU A 129 -4.13 -27.52 1.14
CA GLU A 129 -2.81 -27.79 0.52
C GLU A 129 -2.97 -28.50 -0.85
N GLN A 130 -3.86 -29.46 -0.93
CA GLN A 130 -4.15 -30.16 -2.19
C GLN A 130 -4.76 -29.22 -3.26
N LYS A 131 -5.69 -28.33 -2.84
CA LYS A 131 -6.40 -27.42 -3.74
C LYS A 131 -5.49 -26.32 -4.29
N LEU A 132 -4.69 -25.69 -3.43
CA LEU A 132 -3.84 -24.57 -3.81
C LEU A 132 -2.48 -25.03 -4.39
N GLY A 133 -2.05 -26.25 -4.07
CA GLY A 133 -0.73 -26.77 -4.39
C GLY A 133 0.36 -26.21 -3.48
N LEU A 134 1.52 -26.87 -3.49
CA LEU A 134 2.70 -26.45 -2.73
C LEU A 134 3.81 -26.00 -3.70
N PRO A 135 4.58 -24.97 -3.36
CA PRO A 135 4.45 -24.16 -2.14
C PRO A 135 3.24 -23.23 -2.20
N LEU A 136 2.76 -22.79 -1.02
CA LEU A 136 1.74 -21.76 -0.86
C LEU A 136 2.15 -20.75 0.22
N PHE A 137 1.45 -19.63 0.33
CA PHE A 137 1.64 -18.67 1.40
C PHE A 137 0.45 -18.68 2.37
N ILE A 138 0.73 -18.52 3.65
CA ILE A 138 -0.24 -18.18 4.67
C ILE A 138 0.03 -16.76 5.17
N LYS A 139 -1.03 -15.93 5.33
CA LYS A 139 -0.89 -14.54 5.78
C LYS A 139 -2.15 -14.02 6.46
N PRO A 140 -2.01 -13.16 7.49
CA PRO A 140 -3.13 -12.39 8.02
C PRO A 140 -3.66 -11.39 6.96
N ALA A 141 -4.98 -11.22 6.89
CA ALA A 141 -5.60 -10.35 5.89
C ALA A 141 -5.38 -8.85 6.19
N ALA A 142 -5.33 -8.46 7.46
CA ALA A 142 -5.33 -7.07 7.90
C ALA A 142 -3.98 -6.57 8.45
N GLU A 143 -2.90 -7.35 8.28
CA GLU A 143 -1.56 -6.94 8.70
C GLU A 143 -0.77 -6.35 7.53
N GLY A 144 -0.01 -5.27 7.83
CA GLY A 144 0.94 -4.64 6.91
C GLY A 144 2.34 -5.27 6.98
N SER A 145 3.26 -4.74 6.19
CA SER A 145 4.72 -4.99 6.27
C SER A 145 5.15 -6.46 6.35
N SER A 146 4.40 -7.35 5.71
CA SER A 146 4.68 -8.82 5.69
C SER A 146 4.65 -9.50 7.06
N VAL A 147 4.02 -8.89 8.07
CA VAL A 147 3.85 -9.52 9.41
C VAL A 147 3.01 -10.78 9.28
N GLY A 148 3.53 -11.90 9.81
CA GLY A 148 2.84 -13.19 9.80
C GLY A 148 2.74 -13.86 8.42
N VAL A 149 3.48 -13.40 7.41
CA VAL A 149 3.56 -14.05 6.10
C VAL A 149 4.54 -15.21 6.17
N VAL A 150 4.07 -16.43 5.90
CA VAL A 150 4.89 -17.63 5.92
C VAL A 150 4.68 -18.44 4.65
N LYS A 151 5.77 -18.92 4.06
CA LYS A 151 5.76 -19.83 2.90
C LYS A 151 5.72 -21.28 3.36
N ILE A 152 4.69 -21.99 2.98
CA ILE A 152 4.49 -23.41 3.26
C ILE A 152 5.09 -24.22 2.11
N LYS A 153 6.03 -25.09 2.42
CA LYS A 153 6.79 -25.87 1.41
C LYS A 153 6.46 -27.36 1.41
N GLN A 154 6.03 -27.90 2.54
CA GLN A 154 5.79 -29.32 2.71
C GLN A 154 4.37 -29.60 3.20
N ALA A 155 3.84 -30.75 2.81
CA ALA A 155 2.52 -31.20 3.26
C ALA A 155 2.47 -31.36 4.79
N GLY A 156 1.40 -30.85 5.39
CA GLY A 156 1.17 -30.86 6.82
C GLY A 156 1.72 -29.63 7.58
N GLU A 157 2.52 -28.76 6.94
CA GLU A 157 3.04 -27.54 7.57
C GLU A 157 1.95 -26.49 7.79
N LEU A 158 0.91 -26.45 6.93
CA LEU A 158 -0.10 -25.39 6.95
C LEU A 158 -0.83 -25.32 8.30
N ALA A 159 -1.24 -26.47 8.84
CA ALA A 159 -1.92 -26.54 10.13
C ALA A 159 -1.03 -26.04 11.29
N GLN A 160 0.25 -26.40 11.28
CA GLN A 160 1.20 -25.96 12.29
C GLN A 160 1.42 -24.45 12.23
N GLN A 161 1.63 -23.90 11.04
CA GLN A 161 1.86 -22.46 10.86
C GLN A 161 0.61 -21.65 11.19
N TYR A 162 -0.58 -22.15 10.84
CA TYR A 162 -1.84 -21.52 11.25
C TYR A 162 -1.96 -21.42 12.79
N ALA A 163 -1.68 -22.51 13.51
CA ALA A 163 -1.69 -22.52 14.96
C ALA A 163 -0.68 -21.51 15.55
N GLN A 164 0.53 -21.44 14.99
CA GLN A 164 1.54 -20.47 15.41
C GLN A 164 1.07 -19.02 15.23
N LEU A 165 0.44 -18.67 14.11
CA LEU A 165 -0.12 -17.33 13.90
C LEU A 165 -1.20 -17.00 14.94
N ARG A 166 -2.06 -17.98 15.29
CA ARG A 166 -3.06 -17.82 16.36
C ARG A 166 -2.41 -17.59 17.73
N ASP A 167 -1.34 -18.34 18.04
CA ASP A 167 -0.59 -18.19 19.29
C ASP A 167 0.14 -16.84 19.39
N MET A 168 0.51 -16.25 18.25
CA MET A 168 1.03 -14.88 18.18
C MET A 168 -0.04 -13.79 18.38
N GLY A 169 -1.30 -14.16 18.59
CA GLY A 169 -2.42 -13.23 18.79
C GLY A 169 -3.04 -12.71 17.47
N LEU A 170 -2.72 -13.28 16.33
CA LEU A 170 -3.29 -12.91 15.03
C LEU A 170 -4.64 -13.60 14.83
N HIS A 171 -5.70 -13.06 15.46
CA HIS A 171 -7.03 -13.65 15.50
C HIS A 171 -7.98 -13.22 14.37
N GLY A 172 -7.53 -12.33 13.48
CA GLY A 172 -8.30 -11.90 12.31
C GLY A 172 -8.43 -12.99 11.24
N VAL A 173 -8.89 -12.59 10.06
CA VAL A 173 -8.94 -13.47 8.89
C VAL A 173 -7.52 -13.85 8.48
N ILE A 174 -7.26 -15.15 8.31
CA ILE A 174 -6.01 -15.70 7.79
C ILE A 174 -6.29 -16.32 6.42
N LEU A 175 -5.48 -15.99 5.43
CA LEU A 175 -5.56 -16.48 4.06
C LEU A 175 -4.45 -17.49 3.80
N ALA A 176 -4.79 -18.56 3.07
CA ALA A 176 -3.83 -19.37 2.33
C ALA A 176 -3.91 -18.99 0.85
N GLU A 177 -2.78 -18.73 0.19
CA GLU A 177 -2.71 -18.30 -1.21
C GLU A 177 -1.73 -19.13 -2.00
N GLN A 178 -2.09 -19.43 -3.25
CA GLN A 178 -1.21 -20.11 -4.19
C GLN A 178 0.05 -19.30 -4.45
N PHE A 179 1.21 -19.94 -4.45
CA PHE A 179 2.48 -19.33 -4.82
C PHE A 179 2.56 -19.03 -6.32
N MET A 180 2.96 -17.81 -6.66
CA MET A 180 3.20 -17.35 -8.03
C MET A 180 4.70 -17.18 -8.26
N SER A 181 5.26 -17.91 -9.24
CA SER A 181 6.72 -18.03 -9.43
C SER A 181 7.31 -17.10 -10.48
N GLY A 182 6.50 -16.32 -11.19
CA GLY A 182 6.96 -15.50 -12.33
C GLY A 182 7.48 -14.11 -11.97
N GLY A 183 7.49 -13.78 -10.68
CA GLY A 183 8.05 -12.51 -10.17
C GLY A 183 7.02 -11.58 -9.56
N GLU A 184 7.53 -10.55 -8.89
CA GLU A 184 6.75 -9.53 -8.20
C GLU A 184 6.92 -8.18 -8.89
N TYR A 185 5.80 -7.49 -9.06
CA TYR A 185 5.71 -6.21 -9.76
C TYR A 185 4.82 -5.24 -8.97
N THR A 186 4.97 -3.97 -9.28
CA THR A 186 4.10 -2.94 -8.73
C THR A 186 3.79 -1.87 -9.75
N CYS A 187 2.61 -1.27 -9.64
CA CYS A 187 2.17 -0.19 -10.51
C CYS A 187 1.49 0.90 -9.68
N GLY A 188 2.02 2.11 -9.74
CA GLY A 188 1.40 3.28 -9.14
C GLY A 188 0.18 3.74 -9.93
N VAL A 189 -0.79 4.31 -9.23
CA VAL A 189 -1.94 4.99 -9.84
C VAL A 189 -2.03 6.40 -9.25
N PHE A 190 -2.17 7.40 -10.09
CA PHE A 190 -2.33 8.79 -9.69
C PHE A 190 -3.22 9.54 -10.70
N ASN A 191 -4.17 10.33 -10.21
CA ASN A 191 -5.16 11.02 -11.04
C ASN A 191 -5.87 10.06 -12.03
N GLY A 192 -6.22 8.85 -11.55
CA GLY A 192 -6.84 7.81 -12.36
C GLY A 192 -5.96 7.25 -13.48
N LYS A 193 -4.66 7.58 -13.50
CA LYS A 193 -3.70 7.10 -14.50
C LYS A 193 -2.63 6.24 -13.85
N ALA A 194 -2.31 5.14 -14.51
CA ALA A 194 -1.21 4.28 -14.11
C ALA A 194 0.14 4.93 -14.43
N LEU A 195 1.08 4.80 -13.51
CA LEU A 195 2.49 5.13 -13.68
C LEU A 195 3.23 3.93 -14.30
N PRO A 196 4.45 4.11 -14.84
CA PRO A 196 5.28 3.00 -15.29
C PRO A 196 5.47 1.95 -14.19
N SER A 197 5.32 0.67 -14.56
CA SER A 197 5.46 -0.42 -13.60
C SER A 197 6.92 -0.62 -13.16
N ILE A 198 7.09 -1.26 -12.01
CA ILE A 198 8.39 -1.61 -11.45
C ILE A 198 8.41 -3.12 -11.20
N ARG A 199 9.45 -3.81 -11.62
CA ARG A 199 9.75 -5.16 -11.17
C ARG A 199 10.57 -5.11 -9.89
N ILE A 200 10.16 -5.90 -8.89
CA ILE A 200 10.84 -6.05 -7.61
C ILE A 200 11.58 -7.39 -7.61
N ILE A 201 12.89 -7.35 -7.40
CA ILE A 201 13.75 -8.55 -7.37
C ILE A 201 14.46 -8.57 -6.01
N PRO A 202 13.83 -9.18 -4.98
CA PRO A 202 14.46 -9.31 -3.68
C PRO A 202 15.61 -10.32 -3.75
N GLN A 203 16.60 -10.18 -2.88
CA GLN A 203 17.66 -11.18 -2.68
C GLN A 203 17.28 -12.22 -1.60
N THR A 204 16.14 -12.01 -0.93
CA THR A 204 15.49 -12.96 -0.03
C THR A 204 14.53 -13.86 -0.82
N GLU A 205 13.95 -14.84 -0.15
CA GLU A 205 13.03 -15.79 -0.79
C GLU A 205 11.75 -15.12 -1.34
N PHE A 206 11.32 -14.02 -0.73
CA PHE A 206 10.21 -13.15 -1.17
C PHE A 206 10.44 -11.74 -0.62
N TYR A 207 9.65 -10.76 -1.05
CA TYR A 207 9.77 -9.37 -0.65
C TYR A 207 9.18 -9.14 0.74
N ASP A 208 9.96 -9.55 1.76
CA ASP A 208 9.62 -9.47 3.18
C ASP A 208 9.99 -8.10 3.80
N TYR A 209 9.79 -7.97 5.13
CA TYR A 209 10.11 -6.75 5.87
C TYR A 209 11.58 -6.34 5.75
N GLU A 210 12.50 -7.33 5.83
CA GLU A 210 13.94 -7.06 5.66
C GLU A 210 14.25 -6.50 4.27
N ALA A 211 13.70 -7.13 3.22
CA ALA A 211 13.90 -6.71 1.84
C ALA A 211 13.27 -5.32 1.55
N LYS A 212 12.20 -4.95 2.28
CA LYS A 212 11.51 -3.66 2.14
C LYS A 212 12.24 -2.50 2.81
N TYR A 213 12.83 -2.72 4.00
CA TYR A 213 13.23 -1.62 4.89
C TYR A 213 14.67 -1.70 5.41
N LEU A 214 15.27 -2.90 5.48
CA LEU A 214 16.56 -3.10 6.13
C LEU A 214 17.70 -3.44 5.16
N ARG A 215 17.37 -3.89 3.96
CA ARG A 215 18.34 -4.33 2.95
C ARG A 215 18.39 -3.36 1.78
N ASP A 216 19.61 -3.06 1.31
CA ASP A 216 19.86 -2.20 0.15
C ASP A 216 20.13 -3.01 -1.15
N ASP A 217 20.03 -4.35 -1.08
CA ASP A 217 20.36 -5.25 -2.20
C ASP A 217 19.15 -5.69 -3.03
N THR A 218 17.93 -5.26 -2.67
CA THR A 218 16.74 -5.44 -3.51
C THR A 218 16.88 -4.64 -4.80
N VAL A 219 16.78 -5.32 -5.94
CA VAL A 219 16.86 -4.68 -7.26
C VAL A 219 15.48 -4.24 -7.74
N TYR A 220 15.37 -2.99 -8.17
CA TYR A 220 14.16 -2.42 -8.74
C TYR A 220 14.39 -2.05 -10.20
N LEU A 221 13.74 -2.72 -11.13
CA LEU A 221 13.77 -2.34 -12.54
C LEU A 221 12.61 -1.37 -12.81
N CYS A 222 12.95 -0.13 -13.15
CA CYS A 222 11.98 0.94 -13.42
C CYS A 222 12.40 1.72 -14.68
N PRO A 223 11.63 1.68 -15.80
CA PRO A 223 10.47 0.82 -16.02
C PRO A 223 10.78 -0.67 -15.87
N SER A 224 9.74 -1.48 -15.66
CA SER A 224 9.90 -2.93 -15.52
C SER A 224 10.37 -3.59 -16.83
N ASP A 225 10.67 -4.89 -16.77
CA ASP A 225 11.07 -5.70 -17.93
C ASP A 225 9.88 -6.34 -18.67
N LEU A 226 8.66 -5.86 -18.43
CA LEU A 226 7.46 -6.35 -19.11
C LEU A 226 7.47 -5.97 -20.60
N SER A 227 6.85 -6.83 -21.42
CA SER A 227 6.54 -6.45 -22.80
C SER A 227 5.59 -5.25 -22.83
N GLY A 228 5.57 -4.50 -23.93
CA GLY A 228 4.66 -3.37 -24.04
C GLY A 228 3.17 -3.75 -23.95
N GLU A 229 2.80 -5.00 -24.21
CA GLU A 229 1.45 -5.53 -24.04
C GLU A 229 1.15 -5.84 -22.57
N ASP A 230 2.06 -6.58 -21.91
CA ASP A 230 1.94 -6.90 -20.49
C ASP A 230 1.95 -5.62 -19.63
N GLU A 231 2.76 -4.63 -19.98
CA GLU A 231 2.79 -3.32 -19.29
C GLU A 231 1.43 -2.63 -19.38
N ARG A 232 0.82 -2.57 -20.57
CA ARG A 232 -0.52 -1.99 -20.74
C ARG A 232 -1.59 -2.75 -19.97
N THR A 233 -1.50 -4.08 -19.96
CA THR A 233 -2.40 -4.95 -19.19
C THR A 233 -2.27 -4.67 -17.69
N MET A 234 -1.05 -4.63 -17.16
CA MET A 234 -0.81 -4.31 -15.75
C MET A 234 -1.33 -2.92 -15.38
N GLN A 235 -1.05 -1.92 -16.20
CA GLN A 235 -1.54 -0.55 -16.00
C GLN A 235 -3.07 -0.49 -15.96
N HIS A 236 -3.74 -1.18 -16.88
CA HIS A 236 -5.21 -1.26 -16.88
C HIS A 236 -5.74 -1.95 -15.62
N LEU A 237 -5.17 -3.11 -15.27
CA LEU A 237 -5.54 -3.83 -14.05
C LEU A 237 -5.32 -2.99 -12.78
N ALA A 238 -4.22 -2.23 -12.72
CA ALA A 238 -3.95 -1.35 -11.58
C ALA A 238 -5.00 -0.25 -11.43
N GLN A 239 -5.39 0.39 -12.54
CA GLN A 239 -6.44 1.42 -12.55
C GLN A 239 -7.78 0.86 -12.11
N GLU A 240 -8.21 -0.28 -12.68
CA GLU A 240 -9.46 -0.95 -12.33
C GLU A 240 -9.47 -1.42 -10.87
N ALA A 241 -8.38 -2.02 -10.40
CA ALA A 241 -8.28 -2.51 -9.03
C ALA A 241 -8.35 -1.38 -8.00
N PHE A 242 -7.66 -0.28 -8.28
CA PHE A 242 -7.67 0.89 -7.41
C PHE A 242 -9.02 1.60 -7.40
N ALA A 243 -9.66 1.73 -8.57
CA ALA A 243 -11.00 2.29 -8.69
C ALA A 243 -12.05 1.43 -7.96
N ALA A 244 -11.95 0.08 -8.07
CA ALA A 244 -12.89 -0.87 -7.46
C ALA A 244 -12.95 -0.76 -5.92
N ILE A 245 -11.84 -0.40 -5.27
CA ILE A 245 -11.81 -0.19 -3.81
C ILE A 245 -12.12 1.27 -3.40
N GLY A 246 -12.41 2.15 -4.37
CA GLY A 246 -12.73 3.55 -4.10
C GLY A 246 -11.52 4.48 -4.03
N GLY A 247 -10.37 4.10 -4.61
CA GLY A 247 -9.15 4.90 -4.65
C GLY A 247 -9.28 6.20 -5.46
N GLY A 248 -10.20 6.22 -6.44
CA GLY A 248 -10.50 7.43 -7.21
C GLY A 248 -9.29 8.01 -7.94
N ASN A 249 -9.16 9.33 -7.88
CA ASN A 249 -8.03 10.04 -8.48
C ASN A 249 -6.83 10.20 -7.54
N THR A 250 -6.89 9.67 -6.32
CA THR A 250 -5.80 9.83 -5.34
C THR A 250 -4.55 9.06 -5.75
N LEU A 251 -3.47 9.20 -4.96
CA LEU A 251 -2.26 8.42 -5.15
C LEU A 251 -2.37 7.08 -4.43
N GLY A 252 -2.10 6.01 -5.15
CA GLY A 252 -2.01 4.67 -4.59
C GLY A 252 -1.08 3.76 -5.38
N ARG A 253 -0.93 2.52 -4.94
CA ARG A 253 -0.10 1.51 -5.57
C ARG A 253 -0.78 0.16 -5.51
N ILE A 254 -0.77 -0.56 -6.62
CA ILE A 254 -1.24 -1.93 -6.72
C ILE A 254 -0.03 -2.84 -6.94
N ASP A 255 0.11 -3.84 -6.08
CA ASP A 255 1.17 -4.82 -6.16
C ASP A 255 0.67 -6.09 -6.86
N PHE A 256 1.51 -6.69 -7.69
CA PHE A 256 1.19 -7.79 -8.57
C PHE A 256 2.16 -8.95 -8.41
N LEU A 257 1.64 -10.14 -8.63
CA LEU A 257 2.42 -11.35 -8.85
C LEU A 257 2.22 -11.84 -10.29
N LYS A 258 3.25 -12.47 -10.84
CA LYS A 258 3.19 -13.15 -12.15
C LYS A 258 3.36 -14.65 -11.91
N ASP A 259 2.59 -15.50 -12.61
CA ASP A 259 2.79 -16.94 -12.56
C ASP A 259 3.85 -17.43 -13.57
N SER A 260 4.11 -18.72 -13.60
CA SER A 260 5.05 -19.34 -14.54
C SER A 260 4.58 -19.30 -16.01
N ALA A 261 3.29 -19.10 -16.25
CA ALA A 261 2.74 -18.95 -17.59
C ALA A 261 2.75 -17.48 -18.07
N GLY A 262 3.11 -16.55 -17.21
CA GLY A 262 3.17 -15.12 -17.51
C GLY A 262 1.87 -14.36 -17.19
N CYS A 263 0.87 -14.99 -16.58
CA CYS A 263 -0.36 -14.32 -16.18
C CYS A 263 -0.14 -13.44 -14.95
N LEU A 264 -0.77 -12.26 -14.96
CA LEU A 264 -0.69 -11.28 -13.87
C LEU A 264 -1.84 -11.46 -12.89
N TYR A 265 -1.54 -11.34 -11.59
CA TYR A 265 -2.50 -11.42 -10.50
C TYR A 265 -2.29 -10.26 -9.52
N ILE A 266 -3.38 -9.66 -9.06
CA ILE A 266 -3.37 -8.56 -8.09
C ILE A 266 -3.13 -9.14 -6.70
N LEU A 267 -2.05 -8.70 -6.05
CA LEU A 267 -1.67 -9.14 -4.71
C LEU A 267 -2.35 -8.32 -3.62
N GLU A 268 -2.13 -7.01 -3.63
CA GLU A 268 -2.63 -6.07 -2.62
C GLU A 268 -2.69 -4.64 -3.15
N ALA A 269 -3.42 -3.77 -2.44
CA ALA A 269 -3.46 -2.34 -2.67
C ALA A 269 -2.78 -1.59 -1.51
N ASN A 270 -2.00 -0.57 -1.87
CA ASN A 270 -1.40 0.38 -0.95
C ASN A 270 -2.05 1.75 -1.17
N THR A 271 -2.88 2.17 -0.22
CA THR A 271 -3.64 3.43 -0.31
C THR A 271 -2.85 4.65 0.17
N LEU A 272 -1.73 4.42 0.83
CA LEU A 272 -0.79 5.46 1.28
C LEU A 272 0.66 4.98 1.08
N PRO A 273 1.12 4.86 -0.18
CA PRO A 273 2.44 4.33 -0.46
C PRO A 273 3.55 5.23 0.05
N GLY A 274 4.66 4.62 0.46
CA GLY A 274 5.85 5.33 0.95
C GLY A 274 6.34 6.41 -0.02
N MET A 275 6.75 7.54 0.52
CA MET A 275 7.16 8.76 -0.17
C MET A 275 8.54 9.22 0.30
N THR A 276 9.55 8.39 0.07
CA THR A 276 10.96 8.78 0.18
C THR A 276 11.59 8.81 -1.22
N SER A 277 12.77 9.38 -1.38
CA SER A 277 13.51 9.35 -2.65
C SER A 277 13.80 7.92 -3.14
N HIS A 278 13.79 6.94 -2.24
CA HIS A 278 14.01 5.51 -2.55
C HIS A 278 12.72 4.73 -2.77
N SER A 279 11.56 5.32 -2.46
CA SER A 279 10.26 4.67 -2.59
C SER A 279 9.85 4.43 -4.05
N LEU A 280 9.01 3.43 -4.27
CA LEU A 280 8.65 2.94 -5.60
C LEU A 280 7.85 3.99 -6.41
N ILE A 281 6.90 4.69 -5.77
CA ILE A 281 6.10 5.72 -6.47
C ILE A 281 6.95 6.87 -6.97
N PRO A 282 7.83 7.52 -6.18
CA PRO A 282 8.74 8.55 -6.68
C PRO A 282 9.65 8.07 -7.82
N LYS A 283 10.16 6.83 -7.73
CA LYS A 283 10.96 6.23 -8.82
C LYS A 283 10.16 6.11 -10.11
N SER A 284 8.92 5.63 -10.04
CA SER A 284 8.04 5.49 -11.18
C SER A 284 7.65 6.85 -11.78
N ALA A 285 7.30 7.83 -10.94
CA ALA A 285 6.96 9.19 -11.37
C ALA A 285 8.13 9.88 -12.09
N LEU A 286 9.36 9.65 -11.62
CA LEU A 286 10.56 10.20 -12.25
C LEU A 286 10.76 9.70 -13.68
N GLN A 287 10.34 8.48 -14.02
CA GLN A 287 10.43 7.92 -15.38
C GLN A 287 9.59 8.72 -16.41
N ILE A 288 8.55 9.40 -15.94
CA ILE A 288 7.71 10.26 -16.77
C ILE A 288 8.01 11.76 -16.55
N GLY A 289 9.16 12.08 -15.95
CA GLY A 289 9.66 13.45 -15.77
C GLY A 289 9.04 14.21 -14.60
N ILE A 290 8.33 13.55 -13.68
CA ILE A 290 7.77 14.17 -12.47
C ILE A 290 8.80 14.04 -11.34
N SER A 291 9.38 15.18 -10.92
CA SER A 291 10.28 15.19 -9.77
C SER A 291 9.54 14.89 -8.46
N PHE A 292 10.29 14.50 -7.41
CA PHE A 292 9.68 14.24 -6.10
C PHE A 292 8.90 15.45 -5.55
N ALA A 293 9.46 16.65 -5.66
CA ALA A 293 8.79 17.86 -5.20
C ALA A 293 7.54 18.17 -6.05
N ASP A 294 7.59 17.95 -7.37
CA ASP A 294 6.42 18.15 -8.23
C ASP A 294 5.33 17.12 -7.95
N LEU A 295 5.70 15.87 -7.62
CA LEU A 295 4.77 14.84 -7.19
C LEU A 295 4.07 15.25 -5.87
N CYS A 296 4.81 15.71 -4.86
CA CYS A 296 4.23 16.17 -3.60
C CYS A 296 3.23 17.34 -3.82
N ILE A 297 3.58 18.30 -4.66
CA ILE A 297 2.68 19.40 -5.04
C ILE A 297 1.43 18.87 -5.77
N ALA A 298 1.60 17.94 -6.71
CA ALA A 298 0.49 17.38 -7.45
C ALA A 298 -0.49 16.59 -6.55
N VAL A 299 0.03 15.84 -5.59
CA VAL A 299 -0.77 15.11 -4.59
C VAL A 299 -1.55 16.08 -3.69
N LEU A 300 -0.90 17.16 -3.25
CA LEU A 300 -1.56 18.19 -2.45
C LEU A 300 -2.65 18.92 -3.25
N GLN A 301 -2.38 19.23 -4.52
CA GLN A 301 -3.35 19.85 -5.43
C GLN A 301 -4.58 18.97 -5.64
N ASN A 302 -4.37 17.68 -5.89
CA ASN A 302 -5.45 16.72 -6.06
C ASN A 302 -6.36 16.71 -4.82
N ALA A 303 -5.80 16.67 -3.61
CA ALA A 303 -6.59 16.71 -2.39
C ALA A 303 -7.38 18.02 -2.21
N GLN A 304 -6.84 19.15 -2.67
CA GLN A 304 -7.54 20.44 -2.66
C GLN A 304 -8.74 20.45 -3.64
N ASP A 305 -8.59 19.82 -4.79
CA ASP A 305 -9.61 19.81 -5.85
C ASP A 305 -10.76 18.83 -5.54
N GLU A 306 -10.48 17.67 -4.94
CA GLU A 306 -11.48 16.64 -4.67
C GLU A 306 -12.35 16.92 -3.42
N ARG A 307 -11.85 17.71 -2.47
CA ARG A 307 -12.49 17.89 -1.15
C ARG A 307 -12.96 19.31 -0.87
N ARG A 308 -13.30 20.04 -1.92
CA ARG A 308 -13.96 21.36 -1.85
C ARG A 308 -15.44 21.27 -1.53
#